data_0b91415ff23175f6030a68f83e9922b9
#
_entry.id   0b91415ff23175f6030a68f83e9922b9
#
_cell.length_a   1.000
_cell.length_b   1.000
_cell.length_c   1.000
_cell.angle_alpha   90.00
_cell.angle_beta   90.00
_cell.angle_gamma   90.00
#
_symmetry.space_group_name_H-M   'P 1'
#
loop_
_entity.id
_entity.type
_entity.pdbx_description
1 polymer ?
#
loop_
_entity_poly.entity_id
_entity_poly.type
_entity_poly.pdbx_seq_one_letter_code
_entity_poly.pdbx_strand_id
1 'polypeptide(L)'
;MKKLFTLTLIAALSLSILGSCDKEENPEDFLGSITIQLQLKTGLSNISLEGIGVLAVNVQDNTERTAITNALGIAEFSALPAGTYNINISQEMEDGEYSVTGAQSNVVVNMKENTPVTVTVDAVNPEANFVIKEVYYPGAADSYVSLFKDQFIEIFNNSSEVLYADSLYIGHLFLERPQTSQAPLATSHDITKHVYA
;
A
#
# COMPACT_ATOMS: atom_id res chain seq x y z
N MET A 1 -23.93 74.71 11.35
CA MET A 1 -24.12 73.63 12.32
C MET A 1 -24.52 72.30 11.66
N LYS A 2 -25.41 72.21 10.67
CA LYS A 2 -25.83 70.94 10.03
C LYS A 2 -24.70 70.17 9.27
N LYS A 3 -23.75 70.89 8.64
CA LYS A 3 -22.67 70.32 7.90
C LYS A 3 -21.53 69.67 8.78
N LEU A 4 -21.40 70.21 9.99
CA LEU A 4 -20.40 69.68 10.94
C LEU A 4 -20.88 68.40 11.57
N PHE A 5 -22.20 68.24 11.76
CA PHE A 5 -22.78 67.00 12.33
C PHE A 5 -22.78 65.83 11.37
N THR A 6 -22.91 66.06 10.05
CA THR A 6 -22.82 65.03 9.04
C THR A 6 -21.38 64.54 8.85
N LEU A 7 -20.39 65.42 9.02
CA LEU A 7 -18.96 65.00 8.87
C LEU A 7 -18.52 64.17 10.06
N THR A 8 -18.99 64.46 11.27
CA THR A 8 -18.69 63.63 12.46
C THR A 8 -19.39 62.28 12.43
N LEU A 9 -20.59 62.16 11.85
CA LEU A 9 -21.30 60.89 11.72
C LEU A 9 -20.64 59.97 10.70
N ILE A 10 -20.10 60.50 9.59
CA ILE A 10 -19.36 59.70 8.58
C ILE A 10 -18.01 59.24 9.14
N ALA A 11 -17.33 60.07 9.92
CA ALA A 11 -16.06 59.68 10.57
C ALA A 11 -16.26 58.60 11.65
N ALA A 12 -17.38 58.59 12.38
CA ALA A 12 -17.70 57.55 13.36
C ALA A 12 -18.10 56.22 12.70
N LEU A 13 -18.74 56.25 11.52
CA LEU A 13 -19.12 55.04 10.79
C LEU A 13 -17.93 54.37 10.10
N SER A 14 -16.89 55.12 9.71
CA SER A 14 -15.69 54.58 9.09
C SER A 14 -14.73 53.93 10.10
N LEU A 15 -14.81 54.21 11.37
CA LEU A 15 -13.96 53.63 12.41
C LEU A 15 -14.45 52.27 12.91
N SER A 16 -15.72 51.92 12.63
CA SER A 16 -16.29 50.63 13.06
C SER A 16 -16.00 49.48 12.11
N ILE A 17 -15.34 49.69 10.96
CA ILE A 17 -15.04 48.65 9.96
C ILE A 17 -13.62 48.07 10.16
N LEU A 18 -12.79 48.67 10.99
CA LEU A 18 -11.43 48.22 11.25
C LEU A 18 -11.30 47.22 12.44
N GLY A 19 -12.41 46.81 13.03
CA GLY A 19 -12.47 45.89 14.15
C GLY A 19 -12.72 44.43 13.74
N SER A 20 -12.48 44.04 12.46
CA SER A 20 -12.38 42.64 12.12
C SER A 20 -11.02 42.16 12.63
N CYS A 21 -10.95 41.77 13.89
CA CYS A 21 -9.89 40.92 14.38
C CYS A 21 -9.99 39.59 13.61
N ASP A 22 -9.22 39.47 12.55
CA ASP A 22 -8.78 38.16 12.09
C ASP A 22 -8.08 37.53 13.30
N LYS A 23 -8.75 36.56 13.94
CA LYS A 23 -8.00 35.60 14.77
C LYS A 23 -6.94 35.05 13.83
N GLU A 24 -5.68 35.38 14.07
CA GLU A 24 -4.60 34.65 13.44
C GLU A 24 -4.81 33.17 13.81
N GLU A 25 -5.37 32.42 12.86
CA GLU A 25 -5.47 30.98 12.99
C GLU A 25 -4.04 30.46 13.05
N ASN A 26 -3.64 29.97 14.22
CA ASN A 26 -2.32 29.40 14.39
C ASN A 26 -2.24 28.16 13.48
N PRO A 27 -1.27 28.08 12.55
CA PRO A 27 -1.12 26.91 11.67
C PRO A 27 -1.05 25.58 12.43
N GLU A 28 -0.60 25.59 13.67
CA GLU A 28 -0.55 24.40 14.54
C GLU A 28 -1.94 23.89 14.94
N ASP A 29 -2.97 24.72 14.84
CA ASP A 29 -4.34 24.34 15.19
C ASP A 29 -4.95 23.33 14.20
N PHE A 30 -4.39 23.22 13.01
CA PHE A 30 -4.82 22.29 11.96
C PHE A 30 -4.00 20.99 11.90
N LEU A 31 -3.09 20.81 12.83
CA LEU A 31 -2.20 19.64 12.85
C LEU A 31 -2.71 18.56 13.81
N GLY A 32 -2.54 17.32 13.40
CA GLY A 32 -2.72 16.14 14.22
C GLY A 32 -1.46 15.28 14.22
N SER A 33 -1.57 14.04 14.70
CA SER A 33 -0.49 13.08 14.70
C SER A 33 -1.01 11.65 14.44
N ILE A 34 -0.12 10.77 14.00
CA ILE A 34 -0.38 9.33 13.88
C ILE A 34 0.71 8.58 14.62
N THR A 35 0.31 7.59 15.40
CA THR A 35 1.22 6.59 15.97
C THR A 35 0.94 5.25 15.29
N ILE A 36 1.90 4.72 14.56
CA ILE A 36 1.77 3.47 13.81
C ILE A 36 2.52 2.38 14.55
N GLN A 37 1.79 1.31 14.92
CA GLN A 37 2.35 0.08 15.43
C GLN A 37 2.40 -0.95 14.32
N LEU A 38 3.58 -1.41 13.94
CA LEU A 38 3.73 -2.55 13.04
C LEU A 38 3.52 -3.85 13.81
N GLN A 39 2.80 -4.78 13.20
CA GLN A 39 2.55 -6.11 13.73
C GLN A 39 2.82 -7.15 12.65
N LEU A 40 3.69 -8.12 12.93
CA LEU A 40 3.92 -9.23 12.03
C LEU A 40 2.65 -10.07 11.87
N LYS A 41 2.44 -10.53 10.65
CA LYS A 41 1.38 -11.48 10.32
C LYS A 41 1.53 -12.76 11.14
N THR A 42 0.40 -13.37 11.50
CA THR A 42 0.38 -14.61 12.27
C THR A 42 1.23 -15.71 11.63
N GLY A 43 2.10 -16.33 12.41
CA GLY A 43 3.02 -17.38 11.96
C GLY A 43 4.44 -16.88 11.67
N LEU A 44 4.67 -15.57 11.64
CA LEU A 44 6.00 -14.98 11.56
C LEU A 44 6.50 -14.63 12.97
N SER A 45 7.74 -14.94 13.27
CA SER A 45 8.38 -14.62 14.54
C SER A 45 9.86 -14.33 14.34
N ASN A 46 10.47 -13.65 15.30
CA ASN A 46 11.91 -13.36 15.36
C ASN A 46 12.43 -12.40 14.29
N ILE A 47 11.53 -11.62 13.66
CA ILE A 47 11.92 -10.57 12.72
C ILE A 47 11.86 -9.23 13.44
N SER A 48 12.97 -8.49 13.42
CA SER A 48 13.00 -7.14 13.99
C SER A 48 12.18 -6.19 13.11
N LEU A 49 11.33 -5.41 13.76
CA LEU A 49 10.59 -4.33 13.09
C LEU A 49 11.20 -2.95 13.40
N GLU A 50 12.43 -2.92 13.92
CA GLU A 50 13.20 -1.69 14.13
C GLU A 50 13.79 -1.19 12.82
N GLY A 51 13.80 0.12 12.63
CA GLY A 51 14.43 0.74 11.45
C GLY A 51 13.59 0.67 10.18
N ILE A 52 12.34 0.21 10.25
CA ILE A 52 11.46 0.11 9.08
C ILE A 52 10.94 1.50 8.70
N GLY A 53 11.12 1.86 7.43
CA GLY A 53 10.56 3.07 6.85
C GLY A 53 9.05 2.95 6.64
N VAL A 54 8.29 3.89 7.19
CA VAL A 54 6.84 4.00 7.03
C VAL A 54 6.54 5.26 6.26
N LEU A 55 5.83 5.13 5.13
CA LEU A 55 5.42 6.23 4.28
C LEU A 55 3.95 6.55 4.50
N ALA A 56 3.64 7.80 4.84
CA ALA A 56 2.28 8.34 4.91
C ALA A 56 2.05 9.29 3.73
N VAL A 57 1.05 9.00 2.90
CA VAL A 57 0.69 9.77 1.71
C VAL A 57 -0.69 10.39 1.93
N ASN A 58 -0.79 11.70 1.86
CA ASN A 58 -2.07 12.39 1.93
C ASN A 58 -2.87 12.14 0.64
N VAL A 59 -4.13 11.70 0.79
CA VAL A 59 -5.00 11.33 -0.33
C VAL A 59 -5.43 12.55 -1.18
N GLN A 60 -5.45 13.76 -0.60
CA GLN A 60 -5.97 14.97 -1.26
C GLN A 60 -4.95 15.67 -2.13
N ASP A 61 -3.71 15.77 -1.65
CA ASP A 61 -2.65 16.53 -2.32
C ASP A 61 -1.41 15.70 -2.68
N ASN A 62 -1.39 14.40 -2.35
CA ASN A 62 -0.28 13.47 -2.51
C ASN A 62 1.00 13.90 -1.78
N THR A 63 0.91 14.75 -0.76
CA THR A 63 2.07 15.03 0.09
C THR A 63 2.50 13.79 0.84
N GLU A 64 3.81 13.57 0.88
CA GLU A 64 4.44 12.42 1.50
C GLU A 64 5.17 12.82 2.78
N ARG A 65 5.09 11.96 3.77
CA ARG A 65 5.87 12.03 5.02
C ARG A 65 6.40 10.64 5.34
N THR A 66 7.63 10.59 5.86
CA THR A 66 8.27 9.34 6.25
C THR A 66 8.64 9.39 7.72
N ALA A 67 8.43 8.27 8.42
CA ALA A 67 8.93 8.04 9.77
C ALA A 67 9.59 6.65 9.83
N ILE A 68 10.47 6.46 10.81
CA ILE A 68 11.19 5.20 10.99
C ILE A 68 10.73 4.56 12.30
N THR A 69 10.53 3.26 12.30
CA THR A 69 10.13 2.52 13.50
C THR A 69 11.26 2.39 14.52
N ASN A 70 10.90 2.48 15.78
CA ASN A 70 11.78 2.19 16.91
C ASN A 70 11.88 0.68 17.20
N ALA A 71 12.62 0.29 18.25
CA ALA A 71 12.80 -1.10 18.66
C ALA A 71 11.51 -1.84 19.04
N LEU A 72 10.41 -1.12 19.27
CA LEU A 72 9.09 -1.68 19.51
C LEU A 72 8.25 -1.81 18.23
N GLY A 73 8.80 -1.45 17.06
CA GLY A 73 8.07 -1.40 15.80
C GLY A 73 7.07 -0.24 15.71
N ILE A 74 7.32 0.86 16.44
CA ILE A 74 6.45 2.03 16.47
C ILE A 74 7.08 3.16 15.65
N ALA A 75 6.32 3.72 14.70
CA ALA A 75 6.64 4.93 13.96
C ALA A 75 5.68 6.06 14.36
N GLU A 76 6.21 7.26 14.58
CA GLU A 76 5.43 8.43 14.99
C GLU A 76 5.52 9.54 13.95
N PHE A 77 4.37 10.03 13.52
CA PHE A 77 4.22 11.20 12.68
C PHE A 77 3.62 12.32 13.51
N SER A 78 4.41 13.34 13.76
CA SER A 78 3.97 14.57 14.41
C SER A 78 3.67 15.65 13.38
N ALA A 79 2.79 16.59 13.75
CA ALA A 79 2.48 17.77 12.95
C ALA A 79 2.03 17.44 11.50
N LEU A 80 1.13 16.49 11.37
CA LEU A 80 0.47 16.17 10.10
C LEU A 80 -0.76 17.08 9.92
N PRO A 81 -0.97 17.71 8.76
CA PRO A 81 -2.24 18.34 8.42
C PRO A 81 -3.41 17.37 8.62
N ALA A 82 -4.52 17.88 9.15
CA ALA A 82 -5.73 17.07 9.25
C ALA A 82 -6.18 16.63 7.85
N GLY A 83 -6.55 15.36 7.70
CA GLY A 83 -6.89 14.79 6.40
C GLY A 83 -6.92 13.27 6.41
N THR A 84 -6.97 12.67 5.23
CA THR A 84 -6.96 11.23 5.05
C THR A 84 -5.63 10.80 4.45
N TYR A 85 -5.02 9.76 5.02
CA TYR A 85 -3.71 9.27 4.63
C TYR A 85 -3.76 7.78 4.26
N ASN A 86 -2.95 7.41 3.28
CA ASN A 86 -2.59 6.03 3.00
C ASN A 86 -1.21 5.77 3.58
N ILE A 87 -1.10 4.70 4.38
CA ILE A 87 0.14 4.25 5.00
C ILE A 87 0.69 3.10 4.17
N ASN A 88 1.95 3.18 3.79
CA ASN A 88 2.64 2.17 3.01
C ASN A 88 3.96 1.80 3.67
N ILE A 89 4.24 0.52 3.71
CA ILE A 89 5.49 -0.06 4.17
C ILE A 89 6.02 -0.96 3.05
N SER A 90 7.22 -0.72 2.60
CA SER A 90 7.92 -1.57 1.64
C SER A 90 9.40 -1.34 1.81
N GLN A 91 10.07 -2.26 2.47
CA GLN A 91 11.50 -2.16 2.76
C GLN A 91 12.17 -3.51 2.67
N GLU A 92 13.26 -3.57 1.95
CA GLU A 92 14.21 -4.67 1.99
C GLU A 92 15.16 -4.45 3.17
N MET A 93 15.39 -5.48 3.96
CA MET A 93 16.28 -5.43 5.11
C MET A 93 17.74 -5.42 4.65
N GLU A 94 18.63 -4.80 5.43
CA GLU A 94 20.04 -4.59 5.05
C GLU A 94 20.81 -5.90 4.77
N ASP A 95 20.40 -7.00 5.39
CA ASP A 95 20.98 -8.32 5.16
C ASP A 95 20.41 -9.02 3.91
N GLY A 96 19.41 -8.44 3.25
CA GLY A 96 18.71 -9.03 2.11
C GLY A 96 17.87 -10.28 2.46
N GLU A 97 17.84 -10.65 3.75
CA GLU A 97 17.18 -11.87 4.19
C GLU A 97 15.66 -11.77 4.10
N TYR A 98 15.10 -10.56 4.31
CA TYR A 98 13.65 -10.34 4.27
C TYR A 98 13.29 -9.03 3.58
N SER A 99 12.14 -9.03 2.93
CA SER A 99 11.41 -7.84 2.49
C SER A 99 10.15 -7.69 3.33
N VAL A 100 10.00 -6.55 4.01
CA VAL A 100 8.84 -6.25 4.85
C VAL A 100 7.86 -5.38 4.07
N THR A 101 6.61 -5.82 3.96
CA THR A 101 5.56 -5.10 3.22
C THR A 101 4.27 -5.01 4.03
N GLY A 102 3.57 -3.90 3.90
CA GLY A 102 2.28 -3.68 4.54
C GLY A 102 1.63 -2.40 4.05
N ALA A 103 0.32 -2.30 4.23
CA ALA A 103 -0.41 -1.10 3.89
C ALA A 103 -1.68 -0.94 4.73
N GLN A 104 -2.06 0.31 4.98
CA GLN A 104 -3.32 0.68 5.59
C GLN A 104 -3.85 1.93 4.89
N SER A 105 -5.02 1.81 4.27
CA SER A 105 -5.65 2.92 3.56
C SER A 105 -6.66 3.67 4.42
N ASN A 106 -6.92 4.91 4.05
CA ASN A 106 -7.98 5.75 4.61
C ASN A 106 -7.83 6.02 6.13
N VAL A 107 -6.61 6.24 6.60
CA VAL A 107 -6.35 6.66 7.97
C VAL A 107 -6.72 8.13 8.12
N VAL A 108 -7.68 8.43 8.99
CA VAL A 108 -8.15 9.81 9.22
C VAL A 108 -7.36 10.46 10.35
N VAL A 109 -6.75 11.60 10.06
CA VAL A 109 -6.05 12.45 11.04
C VAL A 109 -6.93 13.64 11.39
N ASN A 110 -7.31 13.73 12.66
CA ASN A 110 -8.05 14.85 13.19
C ASN A 110 -7.11 15.91 13.79
N MET A 111 -7.57 17.16 13.80
CA MET A 111 -6.84 18.26 14.42
C MET A 111 -6.61 18.01 15.91
N LYS A 112 -5.40 18.28 16.39
CA LYS A 112 -5.01 18.18 17.81
C LYS A 112 -5.20 16.82 18.45
N GLU A 113 -5.38 15.77 17.63
CA GLU A 113 -5.54 14.39 18.08
C GLU A 113 -4.39 13.52 17.61
N ASN A 114 -4.13 12.47 18.37
CA ASN A 114 -3.26 11.38 17.94
C ASN A 114 -4.11 10.20 17.52
N THR A 115 -3.91 9.72 16.28
CA THR A 115 -4.61 8.55 15.73
C THR A 115 -3.71 7.31 15.86
N PRO A 116 -4.00 6.37 16.77
CA PRO A 116 -3.28 5.11 16.82
C PRO A 116 -3.74 4.18 15.68
N VAL A 117 -2.78 3.59 14.98
CA VAL A 117 -3.02 2.69 13.85
C VAL A 117 -2.14 1.46 14.00
N THR A 118 -2.71 0.26 13.85
CA THR A 118 -1.95 -0.98 13.74
C THR A 118 -1.93 -1.42 12.29
N VAL A 119 -0.73 -1.62 11.74
CA VAL A 119 -0.54 -2.12 10.37
C VAL A 119 0.06 -3.51 10.44
N THR A 120 -0.67 -4.48 9.91
CA THR A 120 -0.15 -5.85 9.76
C THR A 120 0.82 -5.87 8.59
N VAL A 121 2.05 -6.32 8.86
CA VAL A 121 3.10 -6.46 7.85
C VAL A 121 3.39 -7.93 7.58
N ASP A 122 3.64 -8.23 6.32
CA ASP A 122 4.18 -9.51 5.87
C ASP A 122 5.69 -9.37 5.71
N ALA A 123 6.43 -10.40 6.08
CA ALA A 123 7.87 -10.47 5.85
C ALA A 123 8.16 -11.70 5.01
N VAL A 124 8.67 -11.47 3.84
CA VAL A 124 8.95 -12.52 2.85
C VAL A 124 10.45 -12.57 2.61
N ASN A 125 11.02 -13.76 2.74
CA ASN A 125 12.37 -13.98 2.26
C ASN A 125 12.32 -14.07 0.72
N PRO A 126 12.87 -13.11 -0.02
CA PRO A 126 12.80 -13.11 -1.48
C PRO A 126 13.57 -14.26 -2.10
N GLU A 127 14.55 -14.81 -1.38
CA GLU A 127 15.36 -15.95 -1.84
C GLU A 127 14.74 -17.31 -1.49
N ALA A 128 13.85 -17.36 -0.50
CA ALA A 128 13.26 -18.62 -0.01
C ALA A 128 12.00 -19.04 -0.79
N ASN A 129 12.05 -18.98 -2.11
CA ASN A 129 10.91 -19.31 -2.94
C ASN A 129 11.24 -20.36 -3.99
N PHE A 130 10.21 -21.16 -4.33
CA PHE A 130 10.22 -21.92 -5.56
C PHE A 130 9.96 -20.99 -6.74
N VAL A 131 10.77 -21.10 -7.78
CA VAL A 131 10.58 -20.37 -9.05
C VAL A 131 10.37 -21.35 -10.18
N ILE A 132 9.57 -21.00 -11.18
CA ILE A 132 9.49 -21.74 -12.42
C ILE A 132 10.75 -21.42 -13.21
N LYS A 133 11.65 -22.40 -13.33
CA LYS A 133 12.89 -22.25 -14.07
C LYS A 133 12.69 -22.45 -15.56
N GLU A 134 11.89 -23.43 -15.93
CA GLU A 134 11.62 -23.76 -17.32
C GLU A 134 10.20 -24.29 -17.51
N VAL A 135 9.58 -23.90 -18.59
CA VAL A 135 8.35 -24.49 -19.11
C VAL A 135 8.64 -25.00 -20.51
N TYR A 136 8.68 -26.31 -20.65
CA TYR A 136 8.81 -26.91 -21.96
C TYR A 136 7.43 -27.17 -22.56
N TYR A 137 7.20 -26.57 -23.70
CA TYR A 137 5.97 -26.74 -24.47
C TYR A 137 6.37 -27.07 -25.91
N PRO A 138 6.22 -28.32 -26.35
CA PRO A 138 6.60 -28.71 -27.72
C PRO A 138 5.67 -28.03 -28.71
N GLY A 139 6.22 -27.17 -29.54
CA GLY A 139 5.53 -26.60 -30.69
C GLY A 139 5.28 -27.66 -31.76
N ALA A 140 4.14 -27.60 -32.44
CA ALA A 140 3.90 -28.37 -33.65
C ALA A 140 4.79 -27.80 -34.77
N ALA A 141 5.99 -28.37 -34.94
CA ALA A 141 6.77 -28.15 -36.15
C ALA A 141 6.45 -29.30 -37.15
N ASP A 142 6.28 -28.91 -38.38
CA ASP A 142 5.86 -29.72 -39.53
C ASP A 142 6.24 -31.21 -39.43
N SER A 143 5.24 -32.07 -39.50
CA SER A 143 5.30 -33.52 -39.81
C SER A 143 5.78 -34.51 -38.75
N TYR A 144 6.37 -34.10 -37.65
CA TYR A 144 6.70 -34.98 -36.53
C TYR A 144 5.90 -34.55 -35.30
N VAL A 145 4.85 -35.30 -35.04
CA VAL A 145 3.91 -35.05 -33.96
C VAL A 145 4.63 -35.25 -32.63
N SER A 146 5.08 -34.15 -32.03
CA SER A 146 5.35 -34.12 -30.61
C SER A 146 4.00 -34.33 -29.90
N LEU A 147 3.89 -35.42 -29.16
CA LEU A 147 2.67 -35.79 -28.46
C LEU A 147 2.36 -34.73 -27.42
N PHE A 148 1.08 -34.37 -27.25
CA PHE A 148 0.57 -33.46 -26.22
C PHE A 148 1.03 -33.75 -24.78
N LYS A 149 1.75 -34.87 -24.59
CA LYS A 149 2.24 -35.35 -23.30
C LYS A 149 3.68 -34.98 -23.00
N ASP A 150 4.39 -34.40 -23.95
CA ASP A 150 5.81 -34.03 -23.78
C ASP A 150 5.92 -32.59 -23.25
N GLN A 151 5.24 -32.34 -22.15
CA GLN A 151 5.28 -31.02 -21.47
C GLN A 151 5.85 -31.22 -20.08
N PHE A 152 6.72 -30.32 -19.66
CA PHE A 152 7.15 -30.29 -18.28
C PHE A 152 7.31 -28.85 -17.79
N ILE A 153 7.20 -28.69 -16.48
CA ILE A 153 7.53 -27.48 -15.76
C ILE A 153 8.65 -27.83 -14.79
N GLU A 154 9.80 -27.19 -14.93
CA GLU A 154 10.89 -27.30 -13.98
C GLU A 154 10.72 -26.24 -12.90
N ILE A 155 10.62 -26.70 -11.65
CA ILE A 155 10.58 -25.86 -10.47
C ILE A 155 11.92 -25.90 -9.80
N PHE A 156 12.49 -24.75 -9.54
CA PHE A 156 13.78 -24.58 -8.93
C PHE A 156 13.64 -23.96 -7.55
N ASN A 157 14.38 -24.49 -6.58
CA ASN A 157 14.56 -23.87 -5.28
C ASN A 157 15.58 -22.73 -5.41
N ASN A 158 15.11 -21.49 -5.35
CA ASN A 158 15.94 -20.29 -5.50
C ASN A 158 16.59 -19.84 -4.18
N SER A 159 16.54 -20.68 -3.16
CA SER A 159 17.14 -20.37 -1.86
C SER A 159 18.37 -21.25 -1.61
N SER A 160 19.20 -20.85 -0.64
CA SER A 160 20.29 -21.67 -0.10
C SER A 160 19.80 -22.72 0.90
N GLU A 161 18.52 -22.71 1.26
CA GLU A 161 17.92 -23.55 2.27
C GLU A 161 17.10 -24.67 1.65
N VAL A 162 16.83 -25.72 2.43
CA VAL A 162 15.92 -26.79 2.01
C VAL A 162 14.48 -26.30 2.10
N LEU A 163 13.80 -26.22 0.96
CA LEU A 163 12.36 -25.90 0.90
C LEU A 163 11.56 -27.20 0.76
N TYR A 164 10.46 -27.28 1.48
CA TYR A 164 9.51 -28.37 1.39
C TYR A 164 8.39 -27.98 0.42
N ALA A 165 8.13 -28.85 -0.57
CA ALA A 165 7.10 -28.63 -1.58
C ALA A 165 5.70 -29.10 -1.11
N ASP A 166 5.52 -29.35 0.19
CA ASP A 166 4.23 -29.64 0.78
C ASP A 166 3.30 -28.41 0.60
N SER A 167 2.13 -28.64 0.07
CA SER A 167 1.17 -27.57 -0.30
C SER A 167 1.52 -26.80 -1.59
N LEU A 168 2.47 -27.26 -2.41
CA LEU A 168 2.72 -26.72 -3.73
C LEU A 168 1.71 -27.32 -4.73
N TYR A 169 0.93 -26.44 -5.39
CA TYR A 169 -0.01 -26.84 -6.43
C TYR A 169 0.39 -26.23 -7.76
N ILE A 170 0.46 -27.08 -8.80
CA ILE A 170 0.69 -26.65 -10.17
C ILE A 170 -0.59 -26.92 -10.95
N GLY A 171 -1.24 -25.85 -11.42
CA GLY A 171 -2.47 -25.92 -12.18
C GLY A 171 -2.26 -25.56 -13.65
N HIS A 172 -2.84 -26.31 -14.55
CA HIS A 172 -2.96 -25.92 -15.96
C HIS A 172 -4.37 -25.39 -16.20
N LEU A 173 -4.46 -24.09 -16.53
CA LEU A 173 -5.74 -23.46 -16.81
C LEU A 173 -6.13 -23.73 -18.26
N PHE A 174 -7.16 -24.52 -18.48
CA PHE A 174 -7.77 -24.68 -19.80
C PHE A 174 -8.85 -23.60 -19.98
N LEU A 175 -8.62 -22.72 -20.92
CA LEU A 175 -9.67 -21.86 -21.43
C LEU A 175 -10.53 -22.70 -22.39
N GLU A 176 -11.73 -23.07 -21.97
CA GLU A 176 -12.69 -23.70 -22.85
C GLU A 176 -13.04 -22.71 -23.98
N ARG A 177 -12.55 -22.99 -25.19
CA ARG A 177 -12.97 -22.21 -26.36
C ARG A 177 -14.43 -22.53 -26.63
N PRO A 178 -15.32 -21.52 -26.69
CA PRO A 178 -16.63 -21.75 -27.25
C PRO A 178 -16.48 -22.33 -28.65
N GLN A 179 -17.15 -23.41 -28.93
CA GLN A 179 -17.03 -24.16 -30.20
C GLN A 179 -17.51 -23.42 -31.45
N THR A 180 -17.83 -22.14 -31.35
CA THR A 180 -18.20 -21.29 -32.48
C THR A 180 -17.06 -20.39 -32.85
N SER A 181 -16.57 -20.56 -34.06
CA SER A 181 -15.41 -19.89 -34.67
C SER A 181 -15.51 -18.37 -34.80
N GLN A 182 -16.45 -17.71 -34.16
CA GLN A 182 -16.70 -16.26 -34.29
C GLN A 182 -17.02 -15.53 -32.98
N ALA A 183 -16.86 -16.15 -31.82
CA ALA A 183 -17.05 -15.43 -30.57
C ALA A 183 -15.79 -14.62 -30.23
N PRO A 184 -15.88 -13.30 -29.96
CA PRO A 184 -14.77 -12.53 -29.46
C PRO A 184 -14.30 -13.12 -28.13
N LEU A 185 -12.98 -13.17 -27.95
CA LEU A 185 -12.36 -13.56 -26.67
C LEU A 185 -13.03 -12.77 -25.56
N ALA A 186 -13.63 -13.47 -24.60
CA ALA A 186 -14.18 -12.84 -23.41
C ALA A 186 -13.04 -12.10 -22.68
N THR A 187 -13.20 -10.79 -22.49
CA THR A 187 -12.20 -9.90 -21.90
C THR A 187 -12.07 -10.09 -20.39
N SER A 188 -12.90 -10.92 -19.76
CA SER A 188 -12.80 -11.29 -18.35
C SER A 188 -13.14 -12.76 -18.17
N HIS A 189 -12.20 -13.55 -17.69
CA HIS A 189 -12.42 -14.94 -17.31
C HIS A 189 -12.37 -15.04 -15.79
N ASP A 190 -13.41 -15.58 -15.19
CA ASP A 190 -13.43 -15.89 -13.77
C ASP A 190 -12.61 -17.18 -13.54
N ILE A 191 -11.32 -17.00 -13.23
CA ILE A 191 -10.40 -18.11 -12.98
C ILE A 191 -10.74 -18.94 -11.75
N THR A 192 -11.60 -18.43 -10.86
CA THR A 192 -11.97 -19.15 -9.62
C THR A 192 -12.83 -20.38 -9.87
N LYS A 193 -13.45 -20.50 -11.05
CA LYS A 193 -14.32 -21.63 -11.43
C LYS A 193 -13.60 -22.78 -12.13
N HIS A 194 -12.31 -22.63 -12.43
CA HIS A 194 -11.55 -23.57 -13.25
C HIS A 194 -10.35 -24.19 -12.54
N VAL A 195 -10.24 -24.04 -11.22
CA VAL A 195 -9.22 -24.75 -10.45
C VAL A 195 -9.70 -26.18 -10.18
N TYR A 196 -9.20 -27.13 -10.94
CA TYR A 196 -9.35 -28.56 -10.66
C TYR A 196 -8.17 -29.00 -9.79
N ALA A 197 -8.47 -29.54 -8.61
CA ALA A 197 -7.53 -30.20 -7.74
C ALA A 197 -7.21 -31.61 -8.29
#